data_3364a191256b020a3989cd9d14741039
#
_entry.id   3364a191256b020a3989cd9d14741039
#
_cell.length_a   1.000
_cell.length_b   1.000
_cell.length_c   1.000
_cell.angle_alpha   90.00
_cell.angle_beta   90.00
_cell.angle_gamma   90.00
#
_symmetry.space_group_name_H-M   'P 1'
#
loop_
_entity.id
_entity.type
_entity.pdbx_description
1 polymer ?
#
loop_
_entity_poly.entity_id
_entity_poly.type
_entity_poly.pdbx_seq_one_letter_code
_entity_poly.pdbx_strand_id
1 'polypeptide(L)'
;MNNLSERSIKILASMGLILTTMIWGFAFVVMKNSVDVIPPTYLLAVRFSMSAVLLALLFHKNMMKADRETVLCGVILGAFLCLSYQFQTYGLKHTTASKNAFITTLYVIIVPFLWIVSKKRPTGRNIAAAFLAVIGLALLSLQGDLSINYGDFLTLVCGLMFAVHMVFIDKFTECHDPIALTVIQILAAA
;
A
#
# COMPACT_ATOMS: atom_id res chain seq x y z
N MET A 1 -21.91 -19.90 -16.06
CA MET A 1 -21.17 -19.09 -15.10
C MET A 1 -21.93 -19.18 -13.78
N ASN A 2 -21.35 -19.80 -12.76
CA ASN A 2 -22.04 -20.12 -11.50
C ASN A 2 -22.42 -18.83 -10.77
N ASN A 3 -23.73 -18.64 -10.55
CA ASN A 3 -24.28 -17.59 -9.69
C ASN A 3 -23.91 -17.92 -8.23
N LEU A 4 -22.72 -17.51 -7.79
CA LEU A 4 -22.40 -17.50 -6.38
C LEU A 4 -23.39 -16.57 -5.66
N SER A 5 -23.94 -17.03 -4.53
CA SER A 5 -24.81 -16.17 -3.73
C SER A 5 -24.02 -14.94 -3.25
N GLU A 6 -24.68 -13.80 -3.06
CA GLU A 6 -24.02 -12.60 -2.51
C GLU A 6 -23.26 -12.88 -1.21
N ARG A 7 -23.77 -13.80 -0.39
CA ARG A 7 -23.12 -14.24 0.83
C ARG A 7 -21.80 -14.96 0.56
N SER A 8 -21.76 -15.82 -0.46
CA SER A 8 -20.54 -16.55 -0.85
C SER A 8 -19.47 -15.60 -1.39
N ILE A 9 -19.87 -14.57 -2.18
CA ILE A 9 -18.95 -13.54 -2.68
C ILE A 9 -18.34 -12.74 -1.52
N LYS A 10 -19.16 -12.32 -0.55
CA LYS A 10 -18.69 -11.59 0.63
C LYS A 10 -17.71 -12.42 1.48
N ILE A 11 -18.00 -13.71 1.68
CA ILE A 11 -17.10 -14.61 2.42
C ILE A 11 -15.78 -14.75 1.67
N LEU A 12 -15.80 -15.02 0.37
CA LEU A 12 -14.59 -15.19 -0.44
C LEU A 12 -13.74 -13.92 -0.46
N ALA A 13 -14.37 -12.75 -0.59
CA ALA A 13 -13.68 -11.46 -0.50
C ALA A 13 -13.04 -11.23 0.88
N SER A 14 -13.75 -11.57 1.96
CA SER A 14 -13.21 -11.45 3.32
C SER A 14 -12.03 -12.39 3.55
N MET A 15 -12.10 -13.62 3.06
CA MET A 15 -10.98 -14.57 3.13
C MET A 15 -9.76 -14.06 2.33
N GLY A 16 -10.00 -13.49 1.14
CA GLY A 16 -8.94 -12.86 0.35
C GLY A 16 -8.25 -11.70 1.08
N LEU A 17 -9.02 -10.85 1.75
CA LEU A 17 -8.48 -9.74 2.55
C LEU A 17 -7.65 -10.26 3.75
N ILE A 18 -8.13 -11.29 4.46
CA ILE A 18 -7.38 -11.90 5.56
C ILE A 18 -6.06 -12.47 5.05
N LEU A 19 -6.09 -13.23 3.96
CA LEU A 19 -4.89 -13.79 3.36
C LEU A 19 -3.89 -12.70 2.96
N THR A 20 -4.37 -11.62 2.34
CA THR A 20 -3.53 -10.48 1.94
C THR A 20 -2.88 -9.82 3.15
N THR A 21 -3.61 -9.61 4.24
CA THR A 21 -3.05 -9.00 5.46
C THR A 21 -2.02 -9.91 6.14
N MET A 22 -2.22 -11.24 6.12
CA MET A 22 -1.22 -12.19 6.62
C MET A 22 0.06 -12.15 5.79
N ILE A 23 -0.06 -12.14 4.45
CA ILE A 23 1.09 -12.02 3.54
C ILE A 23 1.85 -10.71 3.79
N TRP A 24 1.15 -9.60 3.95
CA TRP A 24 1.77 -8.31 4.24
C TRP A 24 2.48 -8.29 5.59
N GLY A 25 1.86 -8.83 6.64
CA GLY A 25 2.49 -8.94 7.96
C GLY A 25 3.79 -9.74 7.91
N PHE A 26 3.76 -10.89 7.23
CA PHE A 26 4.96 -11.70 7.02
C PHE A 26 6.03 -10.98 6.19
N ALA A 27 5.63 -10.22 5.17
CA ALA A 27 6.54 -9.46 4.33
C ALA A 27 7.36 -8.44 5.13
N PHE A 28 6.80 -7.78 6.15
CA PHE A 28 7.56 -6.86 7.02
C PHE A 28 8.71 -7.56 7.75
N VAL A 29 8.48 -8.77 8.23
CA VAL A 29 9.51 -9.56 8.93
C VAL A 29 10.61 -10.00 7.97
N VAL A 30 10.22 -10.52 6.80
CA VAL A 30 11.18 -10.94 5.77
C VAL A 30 12.00 -9.73 5.28
N MET A 31 11.34 -8.61 5.02
CA MET A 31 12.02 -7.38 4.59
C MET A 31 12.99 -6.87 5.64
N LYS A 32 12.61 -6.89 6.94
CA LYS A 32 13.50 -6.47 8.03
C LYS A 32 14.79 -7.28 8.04
N ASN A 33 14.69 -8.59 7.94
CA ASN A 33 15.86 -9.48 7.91
C ASN A 33 16.71 -9.26 6.64
N SER A 34 16.08 -8.88 5.54
CA SER A 34 16.76 -8.70 4.25
C SER A 34 17.49 -7.36 4.14
N VAL A 35 16.95 -6.26 4.69
CA VAL A 35 17.56 -4.91 4.57
C VAL A 35 18.85 -4.77 5.36
N ASP A 36 19.12 -5.68 6.28
CA ASP A 36 20.38 -5.70 7.05
C ASP A 36 21.53 -6.28 6.21
N VAL A 37 21.22 -7.06 5.16
CA VAL A 37 22.20 -7.74 4.29
C VAL A 37 22.25 -7.11 2.89
N ILE A 38 21.09 -6.73 2.35
CA ILE A 38 20.96 -6.22 0.98
C ILE A 38 20.52 -4.75 1.00
N PRO A 39 21.11 -3.86 0.20
CA PRO A 39 20.67 -2.48 0.13
C PRO A 39 19.18 -2.36 -0.22
N PRO A 40 18.43 -1.46 0.44
CA PRO A 40 16.98 -1.29 0.25
C PRO A 40 16.54 -1.17 -1.21
N THR A 41 17.26 -0.37 -2.00
CA THR A 41 16.95 -0.13 -3.42
C THR A 41 17.01 -1.42 -4.25
N TYR A 42 18.02 -2.29 -4.02
CA TYR A 42 18.10 -3.56 -4.74
C TYR A 42 16.96 -4.51 -4.38
N LEU A 43 16.58 -4.57 -3.10
CA LEU A 43 15.43 -5.38 -2.67
C LEU A 43 14.14 -4.93 -3.36
N LEU A 44 13.93 -3.62 -3.45
CA LEU A 44 12.76 -3.06 -4.11
C LEU A 44 12.79 -3.29 -5.62
N ALA A 45 13.94 -3.08 -6.28
CA ALA A 45 14.09 -3.32 -7.70
C ALA A 45 13.76 -4.76 -8.07
N VAL A 46 14.30 -5.75 -7.35
CA VAL A 46 14.00 -7.17 -7.58
C VAL A 46 12.51 -7.44 -7.35
N ARG A 47 11.94 -6.97 -6.23
CA ARG A 47 10.53 -7.18 -5.87
C ARG A 47 9.58 -6.60 -6.92
N PHE A 48 9.81 -5.34 -7.32
CA PHE A 48 8.96 -4.69 -8.32
C PHE A 48 9.14 -5.28 -9.71
N SER A 49 10.37 -5.58 -10.13
CA SER A 49 10.63 -6.21 -11.44
C SER A 49 9.97 -7.59 -11.55
N MET A 50 10.07 -8.44 -10.52
CA MET A 50 9.39 -9.74 -10.52
C MET A 50 7.87 -9.57 -10.60
N SER A 51 7.31 -8.65 -9.81
CA SER A 51 5.87 -8.35 -9.83
C SER A 51 5.42 -7.78 -11.17
N ALA A 52 6.21 -6.87 -11.76
CA ALA A 52 5.95 -6.25 -13.05
C ALA A 52 5.89 -7.28 -14.17
N VAL A 53 6.88 -8.18 -14.24
CA VAL A 53 6.90 -9.26 -15.23
C VAL A 53 5.68 -10.17 -15.08
N LEU A 54 5.40 -10.62 -13.86
CA LEU A 54 4.27 -11.51 -13.61
C LEU A 54 2.93 -10.86 -13.99
N LEU A 55 2.69 -9.63 -13.55
CA LEU A 55 1.45 -8.91 -13.84
C LEU A 55 1.31 -8.57 -15.32
N ALA A 56 2.40 -8.16 -15.98
CA ALA A 56 2.40 -7.89 -17.41
C ALA A 56 2.06 -9.15 -18.24
N LEU A 57 2.56 -10.33 -17.85
CA LEU A 57 2.23 -11.59 -18.51
C LEU A 57 0.76 -11.98 -18.29
N LEU A 58 0.26 -11.86 -17.06
CA LEU A 58 -1.11 -12.26 -16.72
C LEU A 58 -2.16 -11.31 -17.31
N PHE A 59 -1.89 -10.01 -17.33
CA PHE A 59 -2.85 -8.96 -17.67
C PHE A 59 -2.44 -8.14 -18.90
N HIS A 60 -1.63 -8.70 -19.81
CA HIS A 60 -1.16 -8.01 -21.02
C HIS A 60 -2.32 -7.43 -21.86
N LYS A 61 -3.48 -8.13 -21.90
CA LYS A 61 -4.64 -7.66 -22.66
C LYS A 61 -5.26 -6.38 -22.09
N ASN A 62 -5.26 -6.22 -20.76
CA ASN A 62 -5.75 -5.00 -20.12
C ASN A 62 -4.77 -3.85 -20.37
N MET A 63 -3.47 -4.13 -20.27
CA MET A 63 -2.42 -3.14 -20.53
C MET A 63 -2.45 -2.64 -21.98
N MET A 64 -2.64 -3.53 -22.95
CA MET A 64 -2.68 -3.14 -24.39
C MET A 64 -3.92 -2.30 -24.75
N LYS A 65 -4.98 -2.33 -23.96
CA LYS A 65 -6.19 -1.51 -24.15
C LYS A 65 -6.10 -0.15 -23.45
N ALA A 66 -5.06 0.08 -22.64
CA ALA A 66 -4.88 1.31 -21.93
C ALA A 66 -4.64 2.48 -22.89
N ASP A 67 -5.41 3.53 -22.75
CA ASP A 67 -5.21 4.79 -23.46
C ASP A 67 -4.08 5.61 -22.82
N ARG A 68 -3.73 6.73 -23.45
CA ARG A 68 -2.66 7.61 -22.96
C ARG A 68 -2.92 8.15 -21.56
N GLU A 69 -4.16 8.44 -21.23
CA GLU A 69 -4.54 8.98 -19.93
C GLU A 69 -4.38 7.93 -18.85
N THR A 70 -4.82 6.70 -19.10
CA THR A 70 -4.59 5.54 -18.19
C THR A 70 -3.11 5.29 -17.96
N VAL A 71 -2.28 5.38 -19.00
CA VAL A 71 -0.82 5.23 -18.87
C VAL A 71 -0.24 6.34 -18.00
N LEU A 72 -0.60 7.60 -18.23
CA LEU A 72 -0.13 8.73 -17.44
C LEU A 72 -0.54 8.59 -15.96
N CYS A 73 -1.81 8.27 -15.71
CA CYS A 73 -2.33 8.02 -14.36
C CYS A 73 -1.56 6.88 -13.67
N GLY A 74 -1.32 5.77 -14.39
CA GLY A 74 -0.56 4.63 -13.87
C GLY A 74 0.90 4.98 -13.55
N VAL A 75 1.55 5.81 -14.38
CA VAL A 75 2.93 6.30 -14.11
C VAL A 75 2.97 7.20 -12.87
N ILE A 76 2.00 8.11 -12.72
CA ILE A 76 1.89 8.94 -11.52
C ILE A 76 1.72 8.07 -10.27
N LEU A 77 0.82 7.08 -10.32
CA LEU A 77 0.63 6.12 -9.23
C LEU A 77 1.92 5.35 -8.93
N GLY A 78 2.63 4.89 -9.98
CA GLY A 78 3.91 4.18 -9.85
C GLY A 78 4.99 5.02 -9.18
N ALA A 79 5.08 6.31 -9.50
CA ALA A 79 6.01 7.23 -8.87
C ALA A 79 5.73 7.38 -7.37
N PHE A 80 4.47 7.61 -6.97
CA PHE A 80 4.09 7.67 -5.56
C PHE A 80 4.33 6.33 -4.84
N LEU A 81 4.04 5.22 -5.50
CA LEU A 81 4.26 3.88 -4.97
C LEU A 81 5.75 3.62 -4.72
N CYS A 82 6.60 3.90 -5.71
CA CYS A 82 8.05 3.76 -5.62
C CYS A 82 8.62 4.60 -4.46
N LEU A 83 8.26 5.89 -4.39
CA LEU A 83 8.70 6.76 -3.32
C LEU A 83 8.24 6.25 -1.94
N SER A 84 6.98 5.82 -1.82
CA SER A 84 6.45 5.28 -0.58
C SER A 84 7.25 4.08 -0.10
N TYR A 85 7.52 3.12 -0.98
CA TYR A 85 8.30 1.93 -0.64
C TYR A 85 9.78 2.22 -0.39
N GLN A 86 10.36 3.21 -1.07
CA GLN A 86 11.73 3.66 -0.78
C GLN A 86 11.81 4.18 0.66
N PHE A 87 10.97 5.13 1.03
CA PHE A 87 10.94 5.66 2.40
C PHE A 87 10.62 4.58 3.44
N GLN A 88 9.69 3.65 3.13
CA GLN A 88 9.36 2.53 4.01
C GLN A 88 10.56 1.63 4.26
N THR A 89 11.24 1.21 3.19
CA THR A 89 12.32 0.22 3.29
C THR A 89 13.58 0.83 3.90
N TYR A 90 13.90 2.09 3.58
CA TYR A 90 14.96 2.81 4.26
C TYR A 90 14.62 3.06 5.74
N GLY A 91 13.37 3.41 6.04
CA GLY A 91 12.89 3.53 7.41
C GLY A 91 13.02 2.21 8.16
N LEU A 92 12.63 1.10 7.55
CA LEU A 92 12.70 -0.24 8.12
C LEU A 92 14.14 -0.66 8.49
N LYS A 93 15.13 -0.18 7.75
CA LYS A 93 16.55 -0.43 8.08
C LYS A 93 16.93 0.17 9.44
N HIS A 94 16.34 1.30 9.82
CA HIS A 94 16.70 2.08 11.00
C HIS A 94 15.68 1.96 12.16
N THR A 95 14.61 1.16 11.99
CA THR A 95 13.61 0.91 13.04
C THR A 95 13.23 -0.57 13.10
N THR A 96 12.32 -0.93 14.00
CA THR A 96 11.80 -2.30 14.09
C THR A 96 10.68 -2.56 13.07
N ALA A 97 10.46 -3.81 12.70
CA ALA A 97 9.37 -4.20 11.82
C ALA A 97 8.00 -3.76 12.37
N SER A 98 7.80 -3.89 13.69
CA SER A 98 6.55 -3.50 14.36
C SER A 98 6.32 -1.99 14.32
N LYS A 99 7.34 -1.17 14.64
CA LYS A 99 7.23 0.30 14.56
C LYS A 99 7.00 0.75 13.12
N ASN A 100 7.72 0.19 12.15
CA ASN A 100 7.56 0.53 10.74
C ASN A 100 6.15 0.19 10.23
N ALA A 101 5.63 -1.00 10.55
CA ALA A 101 4.27 -1.39 10.20
C ALA A 101 3.23 -0.48 10.85
N PHE A 102 3.40 -0.15 12.15
CA PHE A 102 2.52 0.75 12.88
C PHE A 102 2.46 2.14 12.24
N ILE A 103 3.63 2.77 12.07
CA ILE A 103 3.72 4.14 11.54
C ILE A 103 3.21 4.18 10.10
N THR A 104 3.55 3.18 9.26
CA THR A 104 3.01 3.09 7.91
C THR A 104 1.48 3.08 7.92
N THR A 105 0.86 2.26 8.79
CA THR A 105 -0.61 2.12 8.85
C THR A 105 -1.33 3.41 9.26
N LEU A 106 -0.63 4.42 9.81
CA LEU A 106 -1.22 5.73 10.07
C LEU A 106 -1.84 6.39 8.83
N TYR A 107 -1.46 5.95 7.61
CA TYR A 107 -2.14 6.42 6.39
C TYR A 107 -3.65 6.17 6.43
N VAL A 108 -4.13 5.15 7.13
CA VAL A 108 -5.57 4.86 7.31
C VAL A 108 -6.32 6.01 7.98
N ILE A 109 -5.65 6.75 8.89
CA ILE A 109 -6.20 7.97 9.47
C ILE A 109 -6.09 9.14 8.48
N ILE A 110 -4.96 9.27 7.80
CA ILE A 110 -4.68 10.41 6.92
C ILE A 110 -5.62 10.43 5.72
N VAL A 111 -5.91 9.27 5.11
CA VAL A 111 -6.76 9.14 3.91
C VAL A 111 -8.13 9.81 4.07
N PRO A 112 -8.93 9.59 5.13
CA PRO A 112 -10.21 10.27 5.30
C PRO A 112 -10.11 11.81 5.34
N PHE A 113 -9.02 12.36 5.88
CA PHE A 113 -8.80 13.81 5.87
C PHE A 113 -8.44 14.32 4.48
N LEU A 114 -7.67 13.56 3.71
CA LEU A 114 -7.37 13.90 2.32
C LEU A 114 -8.61 13.80 1.41
N TRP A 115 -9.56 12.90 1.70
CA TRP A 115 -10.83 12.81 0.98
C TRP A 115 -11.68 14.09 1.07
N ILE A 116 -11.50 14.89 2.11
CA ILE A 116 -12.17 16.21 2.21
C ILE A 116 -11.76 17.08 1.01
N VAL A 117 -10.51 16.99 0.57
CA VAL A 117 -10.01 17.70 -0.64
C VAL A 117 -10.69 17.17 -1.91
N SER A 118 -11.01 15.87 -1.97
CA SER A 118 -11.73 15.22 -3.07
C SER A 118 -13.27 15.35 -2.97
N LYS A 119 -13.78 16.22 -2.07
CA LYS A 119 -15.21 16.42 -1.80
C LYS A 119 -15.97 15.18 -1.30
N LYS A 120 -15.29 14.08 -1.01
CA LYS A 120 -15.86 12.90 -0.34
C LYS A 120 -15.80 13.13 1.18
N ARG A 121 -16.93 13.01 1.88
CA ARG A 121 -16.97 13.17 3.34
C ARG A 121 -16.86 11.80 4.02
N PRO A 122 -15.85 11.58 4.87
CA PRO A 122 -15.78 10.35 5.65
C PRO A 122 -16.96 10.27 6.60
N THR A 123 -17.52 9.09 6.77
CA THR A 123 -18.56 8.87 7.76
C THR A 123 -17.94 8.81 9.16
N GLY A 124 -18.71 9.19 10.18
CA GLY A 124 -18.25 9.07 11.57
C GLY A 124 -17.78 7.65 11.95
N ARG A 125 -18.38 6.62 11.32
CA ARG A 125 -17.95 5.22 11.49
C ARG A 125 -16.53 4.97 10.95
N ASN A 126 -16.18 5.54 9.80
CA ASN A 126 -14.85 5.38 9.20
C ASN A 126 -13.79 6.03 10.10
N ILE A 127 -14.09 7.21 10.64
CA ILE A 127 -13.18 7.91 11.54
C ILE A 127 -13.01 7.12 12.85
N ALA A 128 -14.10 6.67 13.47
CA ALA A 128 -14.04 5.86 14.68
C ALA A 128 -13.27 4.53 14.46
N ALA A 129 -13.51 3.85 13.33
CA ALA A 129 -12.80 2.64 12.99
C ALA A 129 -11.28 2.88 12.78
N ALA A 130 -10.90 4.00 12.13
CA ALA A 130 -9.50 4.38 11.96
C ALA A 130 -8.82 4.64 13.32
N PHE A 131 -9.45 5.40 14.22
CA PHE A 131 -8.92 5.62 15.57
C PHE A 131 -8.79 4.32 16.35
N LEU A 132 -9.80 3.45 16.32
CA LEU A 132 -9.76 2.16 17.02
C LEU A 132 -8.63 1.26 16.49
N ALA A 133 -8.44 1.23 15.17
CA ALA A 133 -7.36 0.48 14.53
C ALA A 133 -5.98 0.98 14.98
N VAL A 134 -5.80 2.31 15.08
CA VAL A 134 -4.54 2.91 15.55
C VAL A 134 -4.30 2.60 17.03
N ILE A 135 -5.31 2.71 17.90
CA ILE A 135 -5.17 2.35 19.31
C ILE A 135 -4.76 0.87 19.43
N GLY A 136 -5.47 -0.03 18.74
CA GLY A 136 -5.15 -1.45 18.75
C GLY A 136 -3.72 -1.75 18.26
N LEU A 137 -3.31 -1.09 17.18
CA LEU A 137 -1.97 -1.26 16.63
C LEU A 137 -0.90 -0.62 17.53
N ALA A 138 -1.20 0.52 18.18
CA ALA A 138 -0.32 1.14 19.16
C ALA A 138 -0.05 0.21 20.34
N LEU A 139 -1.09 -0.38 20.91
CA LEU A 139 -0.97 -1.33 22.01
C LEU A 139 -0.11 -2.55 21.66
N LEU A 140 -0.16 -2.98 20.38
CA LEU A 140 0.65 -4.10 19.88
C LEU A 140 2.11 -3.72 19.60
N SER A 141 2.37 -2.48 19.18
CA SER A 141 3.66 -2.06 18.65
C SER A 141 4.54 -1.32 19.66
N LEU A 142 3.93 -0.68 20.67
CA LEU A 142 4.63 0.14 21.65
C LEU A 142 5.18 -0.66 22.84
N GLN A 143 5.60 -1.90 22.62
CA GLN A 143 6.30 -2.68 23.65
C GLN A 143 7.74 -2.17 23.79
N GLY A 144 7.94 -1.13 24.58
CA GLY A 144 9.27 -0.66 24.98
C GLY A 144 9.55 0.82 24.76
N ASP A 145 10.38 1.17 23.81
CA ASP A 145 10.89 2.52 23.65
C ASP A 145 9.99 3.40 22.76
N LEU A 146 9.51 4.50 23.33
CA LEU A 146 8.71 5.55 22.66
C LEU A 146 9.56 6.58 21.93
N SER A 147 10.89 6.43 21.92
CA SER A 147 11.77 7.35 21.20
C SER A 147 11.49 7.29 19.69
N ILE A 148 11.39 8.47 19.08
CA ILE A 148 11.28 8.61 17.63
C ILE A 148 12.70 8.68 17.07
N ASN A 149 13.05 7.74 16.20
CA ASN A 149 14.32 7.70 15.52
C ASN A 149 14.20 8.13 14.05
N TYR A 150 15.33 8.23 13.36
CA TYR A 150 15.37 8.60 11.94
C TYR A 150 14.55 7.65 11.04
N GLY A 151 14.54 6.35 11.35
CA GLY A 151 13.75 5.35 10.63
C GLY A 151 12.25 5.55 10.80
N ASP A 152 11.81 5.95 12.00
CA ASP A 152 10.42 6.27 12.29
C ASP A 152 9.96 7.50 11.50
N PHE A 153 10.83 8.53 11.39
CA PHE A 153 10.56 9.72 10.57
C PHE A 153 10.40 9.37 9.08
N LEU A 154 11.32 8.57 8.50
CA LEU A 154 11.19 8.11 7.11
C LEU A 154 9.90 7.32 6.90
N THR A 155 9.53 6.48 7.86
CA THR A 155 8.29 5.70 7.80
C THR A 155 7.05 6.59 7.89
N LEU A 156 7.09 7.69 8.63
CA LEU A 156 6.00 8.67 8.66
C LEU A 156 5.81 9.35 7.29
N VAL A 157 6.92 9.73 6.65
CA VAL A 157 6.89 10.26 5.27
C VAL A 157 6.30 9.22 4.30
N CYS A 158 6.69 7.94 4.44
CA CYS A 158 6.09 6.85 3.69
C CYS A 158 4.57 6.79 3.89
N GLY A 159 4.09 6.84 5.13
CA GLY A 159 2.65 6.82 5.43
C GLY A 159 1.89 7.96 4.74
N LEU A 160 2.47 9.17 4.73
CA LEU A 160 1.90 10.32 4.01
C LEU A 160 1.85 10.06 2.49
N MET A 161 2.93 9.55 1.90
CA MET A 161 2.97 9.22 0.47
C MET A 161 1.96 8.13 0.10
N PHE A 162 1.81 7.09 0.93
CA PHE A 162 0.76 6.08 0.73
C PHE A 162 -0.64 6.67 0.84
N ALA A 163 -0.89 7.60 1.77
CA ALA A 163 -2.19 8.25 1.86
C ALA A 163 -2.53 9.02 0.58
N VAL A 164 -1.59 9.77 0.03
CA VAL A 164 -1.74 10.49 -1.25
C VAL A 164 -1.97 9.48 -2.39
N HIS A 165 -1.16 8.42 -2.46
CA HIS A 165 -1.30 7.36 -3.46
C HIS A 165 -2.69 6.72 -3.42
N MET A 166 -3.24 6.41 -2.24
CA MET A 166 -4.58 5.84 -2.09
C MET A 166 -5.68 6.77 -2.59
N VAL A 167 -5.56 8.08 -2.34
CA VAL A 167 -6.52 9.08 -2.86
C VAL A 167 -6.47 9.17 -4.38
N PHE A 168 -5.28 9.09 -4.98
CA PHE A 168 -5.16 9.05 -6.44
C PHE A 168 -5.67 7.75 -7.05
N ILE A 169 -5.44 6.59 -6.41
CA ILE A 169 -6.03 5.31 -6.85
C ILE A 169 -7.55 5.44 -6.89
N ASP A 170 -8.17 5.89 -5.79
CA ASP A 170 -9.63 6.05 -5.70
C ASP A 170 -10.17 6.96 -6.82
N LYS A 171 -9.49 8.08 -7.09
CA LYS A 171 -9.88 9.02 -8.13
C LYS A 171 -9.70 8.45 -9.55
N PHE A 172 -8.58 7.81 -9.83
CA PHE A 172 -8.27 7.34 -11.19
C PHE A 172 -9.06 6.08 -11.55
N THR A 173 -9.38 5.22 -10.59
CA THR A 173 -10.21 4.02 -10.83
C THR A 173 -11.68 4.35 -11.09
N GLU A 174 -12.14 5.58 -10.88
CA GLU A 174 -13.49 6.02 -11.29
C GLU A 174 -13.63 6.08 -12.83
N CYS A 175 -12.54 6.37 -13.56
CA CYS A 175 -12.56 6.59 -15.01
C CYS A 175 -11.72 5.58 -15.81
N HIS A 176 -10.85 4.83 -15.17
CA HIS A 176 -9.90 3.93 -15.85
C HIS A 176 -9.99 2.51 -15.32
N ASP A 177 -9.59 1.52 -16.15
CA ASP A 177 -9.54 0.11 -15.74
C ASP A 177 -8.56 -0.10 -14.58
N PRO A 178 -9.04 -0.55 -13.40
CA PRO A 178 -8.18 -0.75 -12.23
C PRO A 178 -7.06 -1.77 -12.46
N ILE A 179 -7.27 -2.77 -13.33
CA ILE A 179 -6.28 -3.78 -13.65
C ILE A 179 -5.15 -3.15 -14.48
N ALA A 180 -5.50 -2.38 -15.52
CA ALA A 180 -4.52 -1.67 -16.33
C ALA A 180 -3.69 -0.69 -15.48
N LEU A 181 -4.33 0.11 -14.62
CA LEU A 181 -3.66 1.01 -13.69
C LEU A 181 -2.69 0.25 -12.77
N THR A 182 -3.12 -0.92 -12.23
CA THR A 182 -2.28 -1.73 -11.35
C THR A 182 -1.03 -2.26 -12.07
N VAL A 183 -1.17 -2.76 -13.28
CA VAL A 183 -0.02 -3.25 -14.06
C VAL A 183 0.95 -2.12 -14.38
N ILE A 184 0.42 -0.99 -14.86
CA ILE A 184 1.25 0.16 -15.27
C ILE A 184 1.96 0.78 -14.07
N GLN A 185 1.30 0.93 -12.91
CA GLN A 185 1.95 1.50 -11.72
C GLN A 185 3.10 0.61 -11.21
N ILE A 186 2.94 -0.72 -11.26
CA ILE A 186 4.01 -1.64 -10.85
C ILE A 186 5.17 -1.61 -11.85
N LEU A 187 4.87 -1.55 -13.15
CA LEU A 187 5.90 -1.36 -14.20
C LEU A 187 6.65 -0.04 -14.03
N ALA A 188 5.95 1.03 -13.69
CA ALA A 188 6.57 2.35 -13.49
C ALA A 188 7.37 2.43 -12.17
N ALA A 189 7.08 1.57 -11.20
CA ALA A 189 7.79 1.51 -9.92
C ALA A 189 9.00 0.57 -9.96
N ALA A 190 9.13 -0.29 -10.98
CA ALA A 190 10.22 -1.25 -11.18
C ALA A 190 11.46 -0.63 -11.78
#